data_bba3537f6eac31602c2ec1e33d774cb4
#
_entry.id   bba3537f6eac31602c2ec1e33d774cb4
#
_cell.length_a   1.000
_cell.length_b   1.000
_cell.length_c   1.000
_cell.angle_alpha   90.00
_cell.angle_beta   90.00
_cell.angle_gamma   90.00
#
_symmetry.space_group_name_H-M   'P 1'
#
loop_
_entity.id
_entity.type
_entity.pdbx_description
1 polymer ?
#
loop_
_entity_poly.entity_id
_entity_poly.type
_entity_poly.pdbx_seq_one_letter_code
_entity_poly.pdbx_strand_id
1 'polypeptide(L)'
;IKPLDGNHGKGATVGIKSLDDAKIAFEKAKEYSRFIIVEKQLIGEDFRALVVNNRLIAVAERVPAHVIGDGKSSIQKLIDKTNEDPRRGYGHENVLTQIDIDNQTLRCIRKAGYELGSILRKGERLLLKTTANISTGGTAIDRTDEVHPENVFLFERIAKIIGLDVAGVDVIAPNVSEPLGENGGGIIEVNAAPGFRMHLSPSEGIGRNVAEHVIDMLFPPGTPARIPIFSITGTNGKTTTTRLIAHILKNSGRTVGFTTTDGTYIGNQQITAGDNTGPVSAQLVLKDPTVDVAVLETARGGIIRSGLGFDYCDIGVVMNIAADHLGLKDVNTLEDLARVKSVVPRSVSKKGYAVLNAEDPLVYKMKELVDGKVVCFSMDENNPVIKRRAERGRVSCVYENGYVTILKGKWKVRIEKATNIPLTYGGRAEFMVQNVLAATLACFVHGVSIEDLRVGLTTFNAGTAQTPGRLNFVEVGDVTVLMDYAHNPAGLRGLADFISKLPNKYHTVVLNGTGDRRDDDIREFGKI
;
A
#
# COMPACT_ATOMS: atom_id res chain seq x y z
N ILE A 1 -14.67 -32.63 -23.86
CA ILE A 1 -15.29 -31.44 -24.44
C ILE A 1 -15.66 -30.49 -23.34
N LYS A 2 -15.26 -29.23 -23.43
CA LYS A 2 -15.51 -28.19 -22.42
C LYS A 2 -15.71 -26.83 -23.07
N PRO A 3 -16.45 -25.88 -22.41
CA PRO A 3 -16.48 -24.49 -22.86
C PRO A 3 -15.13 -23.80 -22.62
N LEU A 4 -14.76 -22.86 -23.49
CA LEU A 4 -13.50 -22.08 -23.33
C LEU A 4 -13.59 -21.18 -22.10
N ASP A 5 -14.72 -20.50 -21.89
CA ASP A 5 -14.92 -19.51 -20.83
C ASP A 5 -15.65 -20.09 -19.59
N GLY A 6 -15.49 -21.40 -19.34
CA GLY A 6 -16.13 -22.10 -18.23
C GLY A 6 -15.28 -22.06 -16.94
N ASN A 7 -15.95 -22.00 -15.78
CA ASN A 7 -15.32 -22.19 -14.48
C ASN A 7 -16.01 -23.32 -13.69
N HIS A 8 -15.34 -23.88 -12.70
CA HIS A 8 -15.85 -24.96 -11.83
C HIS A 8 -16.38 -26.21 -12.57
N GLY A 9 -15.86 -26.50 -13.79
CA GLY A 9 -16.26 -27.66 -14.58
C GLY A 9 -17.67 -27.61 -15.17
N LYS A 10 -18.33 -26.44 -15.16
CA LYS A 10 -19.66 -26.27 -15.78
C LYS A 10 -19.57 -26.49 -17.29
N GLY A 11 -20.46 -27.31 -17.85
CA GLY A 11 -20.47 -27.64 -19.27
C GLY A 11 -19.38 -28.60 -19.75
N ALA A 12 -18.42 -29.00 -18.89
CA ALA A 12 -17.40 -29.97 -19.26
C ALA A 12 -17.95 -31.41 -19.20
N THR A 13 -17.58 -32.22 -20.20
CA THR A 13 -17.91 -33.65 -20.27
C THR A 13 -16.64 -34.43 -20.59
N VAL A 14 -16.34 -35.42 -19.77
CA VAL A 14 -15.19 -36.35 -19.89
C VAL A 14 -15.68 -37.79 -20.14
N GLY A 15 -14.80 -38.68 -20.55
CA GLY A 15 -15.13 -40.10 -20.78
C GLY A 15 -15.93 -40.34 -22.05
N ILE A 16 -15.82 -39.47 -23.04
CA ILE A 16 -16.51 -39.55 -24.32
C ILE A 16 -15.84 -40.67 -25.17
N LYS A 17 -16.65 -41.67 -25.56
CA LYS A 17 -16.16 -42.84 -26.31
C LYS A 17 -16.83 -43.01 -27.66
N SER A 18 -17.93 -42.27 -27.92
CA SER A 18 -18.67 -42.35 -29.19
C SER A 18 -18.90 -40.96 -29.80
N LEU A 19 -19.20 -40.91 -31.10
CA LEU A 19 -19.53 -39.67 -31.78
C LEU A 19 -20.84 -39.06 -31.25
N ASP A 20 -21.78 -39.88 -30.84
CA ASP A 20 -23.07 -39.41 -30.33
C ASP A 20 -22.92 -38.82 -28.92
N ASP A 21 -22.08 -39.41 -28.07
CA ASP A 21 -21.72 -38.78 -26.78
C ASP A 21 -21.00 -37.45 -27.00
N ALA A 22 -20.14 -37.38 -28.04
CA ALA A 22 -19.44 -36.15 -28.39
C ALA A 22 -20.39 -35.03 -28.84
N LYS A 23 -21.41 -35.35 -29.60
CA LYS A 23 -22.45 -34.38 -30.01
C LYS A 23 -23.23 -33.85 -28.81
N ILE A 24 -23.66 -34.74 -27.89
CA ILE A 24 -24.38 -34.37 -26.67
C ILE A 24 -23.50 -33.48 -25.81
N ALA A 25 -22.24 -33.83 -25.62
CA ALA A 25 -21.27 -33.07 -24.85
C ALA A 25 -21.00 -31.69 -25.48
N PHE A 26 -20.94 -31.61 -26.80
CA PHE A 26 -20.73 -30.36 -27.51
C PHE A 26 -21.93 -29.40 -27.35
N GLU A 27 -23.16 -29.89 -27.55
CA GLU A 27 -24.35 -29.05 -27.34
C GLU A 27 -24.48 -28.56 -25.88
N LYS A 28 -24.15 -29.40 -24.92
CA LYS A 28 -24.09 -28.99 -23.51
C LYS A 28 -23.04 -27.92 -23.24
N ALA A 29 -21.87 -28.01 -23.86
CA ALA A 29 -20.81 -27.01 -23.71
C ALA A 29 -21.18 -25.65 -24.33
N LYS A 30 -21.94 -25.68 -25.45
CA LYS A 30 -22.47 -24.48 -26.11
C LYS A 30 -23.41 -23.62 -25.26
N GLU A 31 -24.07 -24.21 -24.26
CA GLU A 31 -24.92 -23.46 -23.32
C GLU A 31 -24.11 -22.46 -22.47
N TYR A 32 -22.79 -22.67 -22.34
CA TYR A 32 -21.92 -21.90 -21.45
C TYR A 32 -20.92 -21.01 -22.19
N SER A 33 -20.51 -21.35 -23.44
CA SER A 33 -19.57 -20.56 -24.22
C SER A 33 -19.79 -20.74 -25.71
N ARG A 34 -19.53 -19.65 -26.46
CA ARG A 34 -19.51 -19.69 -27.95
C ARG A 34 -18.34 -20.53 -28.49
N PHE A 35 -17.25 -20.59 -27.71
CA PHE A 35 -16.05 -21.34 -28.08
C PHE A 35 -15.93 -22.60 -27.23
N ILE A 36 -15.67 -23.73 -27.92
CA ILE A 36 -15.63 -25.04 -27.26
C ILE A 36 -14.27 -25.68 -27.55
N ILE A 37 -13.69 -26.23 -26.51
CA ILE A 37 -12.43 -26.97 -26.59
C ILE A 37 -12.74 -28.48 -26.65
N VAL A 38 -12.15 -29.15 -27.63
CA VAL A 38 -12.18 -30.61 -27.75
C VAL A 38 -10.76 -31.11 -27.56
N GLU A 39 -10.52 -31.91 -26.54
CA GLU A 39 -9.19 -32.36 -26.10
C GLU A 39 -9.14 -33.89 -26.00
N LYS A 40 -7.94 -34.45 -26.17
CA LYS A 40 -7.68 -35.84 -25.80
C LYS A 40 -7.81 -35.98 -24.28
N GLN A 41 -8.57 -36.97 -23.82
CA GLN A 41 -8.66 -37.26 -22.40
C GLN A 41 -7.34 -37.89 -21.93
N LEU A 42 -6.76 -37.28 -20.88
CA LEU A 42 -5.63 -37.85 -20.15
C LEU A 42 -6.15 -38.80 -19.07
N ILE A 43 -5.37 -39.82 -18.76
CA ILE A 43 -5.69 -40.83 -17.74
C ILE A 43 -4.58 -40.81 -16.71
N GLY A 44 -4.95 -40.76 -15.43
CA GLY A 44 -4.01 -40.75 -14.32
C GLY A 44 -4.57 -40.02 -13.10
N GLU A 45 -3.69 -39.74 -12.18
CA GLU A 45 -3.95 -38.98 -10.95
C GLU A 45 -3.85 -37.48 -11.21
N ASP A 46 -4.45 -36.70 -10.37
CA ASP A 46 -4.55 -35.23 -10.47
C ASP A 46 -3.47 -34.59 -9.60
N PHE A 47 -2.54 -33.87 -10.23
CA PHE A 47 -1.46 -33.17 -9.55
C PHE A 47 -1.59 -31.66 -9.70
N ARG A 48 -1.20 -30.94 -8.65
CA ARG A 48 -1.00 -29.49 -8.66
C ARG A 48 0.47 -29.19 -8.41
N ALA A 49 1.16 -28.63 -9.39
CA ALA A 49 2.50 -28.09 -9.23
C ALA A 49 2.40 -26.57 -8.94
N LEU A 50 3.05 -26.14 -7.87
CA LEU A 50 3.14 -24.74 -7.46
C LEU A 50 4.49 -24.18 -7.86
N VAL A 51 4.49 -23.16 -8.70
CA VAL A 51 5.68 -22.42 -9.14
C VAL A 51 5.62 -21.00 -8.59
N VAL A 52 6.70 -20.56 -7.93
CA VAL A 52 6.84 -19.20 -7.41
C VAL A 52 8.15 -18.63 -7.91
N ASN A 53 8.12 -17.41 -8.45
CA ASN A 53 9.28 -16.72 -9.02
C ASN A 53 10.08 -17.61 -9.98
N ASN A 54 9.36 -18.29 -10.88
CA ASN A 54 9.90 -19.23 -11.88
C ASN A 54 10.63 -20.47 -11.31
N ARG A 55 10.38 -20.85 -10.05
CA ARG A 55 10.91 -22.05 -9.41
C ARG A 55 9.78 -22.94 -8.94
N LEU A 56 9.89 -24.23 -9.18
CA LEU A 56 8.98 -25.24 -8.61
C LEU A 56 9.21 -25.33 -7.10
N ILE A 57 8.16 -25.08 -6.32
CA ILE A 57 8.23 -25.07 -4.86
C ILE A 57 7.62 -26.32 -4.25
N ALA A 58 6.49 -26.79 -4.79
CA ALA A 58 5.79 -27.97 -4.29
C ALA A 58 4.92 -28.62 -5.36
N VAL A 59 4.74 -29.94 -5.24
CA VAL A 59 3.78 -30.71 -6.02
C VAL A 59 2.92 -31.53 -5.08
N ALA A 60 1.61 -31.42 -5.23
CA ALA A 60 0.63 -32.20 -4.48
C ALA A 60 -0.23 -33.05 -5.42
N GLU A 61 -0.37 -34.34 -5.11
CA GLU A 61 -1.40 -35.19 -5.69
C GLU A 61 -2.72 -34.87 -5.00
N ARG A 62 -3.72 -34.47 -5.77
CA ARG A 62 -5.06 -34.19 -5.27
C ARG A 62 -5.91 -35.45 -5.35
N VAL A 63 -6.48 -35.84 -4.21
CA VAL A 63 -7.29 -37.04 -4.10
C VAL A 63 -8.74 -36.65 -3.92
N PRO A 64 -9.67 -37.11 -4.77
CA PRO A 64 -11.10 -36.83 -4.59
C PRO A 64 -11.60 -37.31 -3.23
N ALA A 65 -12.68 -36.68 -2.74
CA ALA A 65 -13.35 -37.14 -1.52
C ALA A 65 -13.72 -38.62 -1.65
N HIS A 66 -13.34 -39.43 -0.67
CA HIS A 66 -13.56 -40.86 -0.67
C HIS A 66 -13.73 -41.40 0.75
N VAL A 67 -14.24 -42.61 0.86
CA VAL A 67 -14.25 -43.41 2.09
C VAL A 67 -13.64 -44.77 1.82
N ILE A 68 -13.09 -45.36 2.88
CA ILE A 68 -12.50 -46.73 2.84
C ILE A 68 -13.37 -47.65 3.68
N GLY A 69 -13.86 -48.72 3.10
CA GLY A 69 -14.67 -49.74 3.78
C GLY A 69 -13.95 -50.39 4.94
N ASP A 70 -14.63 -50.53 6.05
CA ASP A 70 -14.17 -51.30 7.22
C ASP A 70 -14.81 -52.72 7.31
N GLY A 71 -15.70 -53.05 6.38
CA GLY A 71 -16.45 -54.29 6.32
C GLY A 71 -17.62 -54.38 7.30
N LYS A 72 -17.97 -53.26 7.98
CA LYS A 72 -19.02 -53.25 9.04
C LYS A 72 -19.91 -52.02 8.99
N SER A 73 -19.37 -50.87 8.72
CA SER A 73 -20.09 -49.59 8.72
C SER A 73 -20.75 -49.30 7.38
N SER A 74 -21.90 -48.67 7.40
CA SER A 74 -22.54 -48.14 6.19
C SER A 74 -21.74 -46.97 5.63
N ILE A 75 -21.89 -46.69 4.32
CA ILE A 75 -21.24 -45.56 3.65
C ILE A 75 -21.54 -44.25 4.40
N GLN A 76 -22.79 -44.02 4.84
CA GLN A 76 -23.15 -42.85 5.65
C GLN A 76 -22.26 -42.72 6.89
N LYS A 77 -22.15 -43.82 7.69
CA LYS A 77 -21.34 -43.83 8.91
C LYS A 77 -19.84 -43.62 8.62
N LEU A 78 -19.35 -44.13 7.48
CA LEU A 78 -17.95 -43.89 7.07
C LEU A 78 -17.72 -42.44 6.72
N ILE A 79 -18.66 -41.74 6.06
CA ILE A 79 -18.61 -40.30 5.79
C ILE A 79 -18.62 -39.52 7.11
N ASP A 80 -19.56 -39.81 7.99
CA ASP A 80 -19.70 -39.14 9.30
C ASP A 80 -18.39 -39.28 10.10
N LYS A 81 -17.83 -40.48 10.17
CA LYS A 81 -16.55 -40.77 10.82
C LYS A 81 -15.37 -40.00 10.17
N THR A 82 -15.37 -39.88 8.84
CA THR A 82 -14.34 -39.12 8.12
C THR A 82 -14.44 -37.64 8.45
N ASN A 83 -15.65 -37.14 8.65
CA ASN A 83 -15.93 -35.74 9.01
C ASN A 83 -15.63 -35.42 10.49
N GLU A 84 -15.46 -36.43 11.37
CA GLU A 84 -15.00 -36.26 12.76
C GLU A 84 -13.50 -35.87 12.86
N ASP A 85 -12.73 -35.95 11.77
CA ASP A 85 -11.32 -35.49 11.75
C ASP A 85 -11.29 -33.99 12.10
N PRO A 86 -10.59 -33.60 13.20
CA PRO A 86 -10.56 -32.20 13.66
C PRO A 86 -9.94 -31.23 12.64
N ARG A 87 -9.25 -31.73 11.61
CA ARG A 87 -8.74 -30.92 10.50
C ARG A 87 -9.85 -30.54 9.51
N ARG A 88 -11.04 -31.16 9.57
CA ARG A 88 -12.17 -30.87 8.69
C ARG A 88 -13.12 -29.86 9.29
N GLY A 89 -13.54 -28.89 8.48
CA GLY A 89 -14.49 -27.85 8.85
C GLY A 89 -15.35 -27.41 7.67
N TYR A 90 -16.19 -26.44 7.90
CA TYR A 90 -17.04 -25.87 6.85
C TYR A 90 -16.25 -24.85 6.01
N GLY A 91 -16.44 -24.90 4.70
CA GLY A 91 -15.82 -23.95 3.77
C GLY A 91 -14.28 -23.92 3.85
N HIS A 92 -13.75 -22.78 4.31
CA HIS A 92 -12.30 -22.54 4.39
C HIS A 92 -11.78 -22.32 5.83
N GLU A 93 -12.59 -22.65 6.83
CA GLU A 93 -12.23 -22.42 8.25
C GLU A 93 -11.11 -23.35 8.72
N ASN A 94 -11.10 -24.60 8.23
CA ASN A 94 -10.10 -25.60 8.58
C ASN A 94 -9.23 -25.99 7.38
N VAL A 95 -8.18 -26.77 7.66
CA VAL A 95 -7.24 -27.29 6.66
C VAL A 95 -7.93 -28.14 5.61
N LEU A 96 -8.85 -29.01 6.02
CA LEU A 96 -9.67 -29.87 5.17
C LEU A 96 -11.14 -29.43 5.26
N THR A 97 -11.89 -29.66 4.18
CA THR A 97 -13.32 -29.39 4.13
C THR A 97 -14.11 -30.67 4.44
N GLN A 98 -15.25 -30.56 5.10
CA GLN A 98 -16.16 -31.68 5.33
C GLN A 98 -16.69 -32.22 4.00
N ILE A 99 -17.00 -33.51 3.99
CA ILE A 99 -17.62 -34.20 2.84
C ILE A 99 -19.13 -34.04 2.96
N ASP A 100 -19.71 -33.27 2.05
CA ASP A 100 -21.14 -33.09 1.96
C ASP A 100 -21.80 -34.21 1.15
N ILE A 101 -22.96 -34.67 1.63
CA ILE A 101 -23.81 -35.64 0.93
C ILE A 101 -24.78 -34.88 0.04
N ASP A 102 -24.25 -34.34 -1.04
CA ASP A 102 -25.03 -33.66 -2.08
C ASP A 102 -25.41 -34.58 -3.25
N ASN A 103 -26.05 -34.01 -4.25
CA ASN A 103 -26.48 -34.77 -5.44
C ASN A 103 -25.31 -35.40 -6.20
N GLN A 104 -24.10 -34.81 -6.15
CA GLN A 104 -22.90 -35.37 -6.80
C GLN A 104 -22.42 -36.59 -6.02
N THR A 105 -22.34 -36.52 -4.70
CA THR A 105 -22.02 -37.64 -3.82
C THR A 105 -22.96 -38.81 -4.06
N LEU A 106 -24.28 -38.56 -4.04
CA LEU A 106 -25.28 -39.60 -4.28
C LEU A 106 -25.15 -40.24 -5.69
N ARG A 107 -24.82 -39.47 -6.70
CA ARG A 107 -24.55 -39.99 -8.06
C ARG A 107 -23.31 -40.88 -8.11
N CYS A 108 -22.23 -40.48 -7.45
CA CYS A 108 -21.00 -41.29 -7.40
C CYS A 108 -21.26 -42.64 -6.71
N ILE A 109 -21.96 -42.63 -5.57
CA ILE A 109 -22.33 -43.85 -4.82
C ILE A 109 -23.20 -44.78 -5.69
N ARG A 110 -24.25 -44.26 -6.34
CA ARG A 110 -25.13 -45.04 -7.23
C ARG A 110 -24.40 -45.58 -8.46
N LYS A 111 -23.52 -44.77 -9.08
CA LYS A 111 -22.74 -45.22 -10.23
C LYS A 111 -21.81 -46.38 -9.87
N ALA A 112 -21.34 -46.46 -8.62
CA ALA A 112 -20.55 -47.55 -8.10
C ALA A 112 -21.43 -48.79 -7.69
N GLY A 113 -22.73 -48.72 -7.84
CA GLY A 113 -23.64 -49.81 -7.49
C GLY A 113 -24.03 -49.86 -6.00
N TYR A 114 -23.87 -48.77 -5.26
CA TYR A 114 -24.15 -48.70 -3.82
C TYR A 114 -25.21 -47.68 -3.49
N GLU A 115 -25.71 -47.75 -2.25
CA GLU A 115 -26.56 -46.78 -1.57
C GLU A 115 -25.89 -46.34 -0.26
N LEU A 116 -26.35 -45.23 0.37
CA LEU A 116 -25.78 -44.74 1.63
C LEU A 116 -25.80 -45.78 2.78
N GLY A 117 -26.77 -46.69 2.77
CA GLY A 117 -26.88 -47.79 3.72
C GLY A 117 -25.98 -48.98 3.42
N SER A 118 -25.36 -49.05 2.24
CA SER A 118 -24.50 -50.18 1.82
C SER A 118 -23.25 -50.27 2.67
N ILE A 119 -22.74 -51.49 2.86
CA ILE A 119 -21.49 -51.79 3.57
C ILE A 119 -20.41 -52.14 2.52
N LEU A 120 -19.35 -51.37 2.48
CA LEU A 120 -18.19 -51.65 1.62
C LEU A 120 -17.35 -52.77 2.18
N ARG A 121 -16.68 -53.53 1.30
CA ARG A 121 -15.66 -54.53 1.72
C ARG A 121 -14.52 -53.85 2.48
N LYS A 122 -13.90 -54.57 3.39
CA LYS A 122 -12.75 -54.04 4.11
C LYS A 122 -11.62 -53.67 3.13
N GLY A 123 -11.16 -52.41 3.20
CA GLY A 123 -10.10 -51.86 2.31
C GLY A 123 -10.62 -51.36 0.95
N GLU A 124 -11.90 -51.54 0.64
CA GLU A 124 -12.51 -51.04 -0.59
C GLU A 124 -12.62 -49.51 -0.53
N ARG A 125 -12.06 -48.84 -1.54
CA ARG A 125 -12.13 -47.38 -1.67
C ARG A 125 -13.28 -46.99 -2.57
N LEU A 126 -14.18 -46.12 -2.08
CA LEU A 126 -15.27 -45.56 -2.81
C LEU A 126 -15.09 -44.06 -2.98
N LEU A 127 -15.00 -43.57 -4.21
CA LEU A 127 -14.96 -42.15 -4.53
C LEU A 127 -16.34 -41.54 -4.36
N LEU A 128 -16.42 -40.42 -3.66
CA LEU A 128 -17.64 -39.69 -3.37
C LEU A 128 -17.81 -38.44 -4.27
N LYS A 129 -16.74 -37.98 -4.87
CA LYS A 129 -16.68 -36.88 -5.82
C LYS A 129 -15.88 -37.28 -7.06
N THR A 130 -16.15 -36.63 -8.19
CA THR A 130 -15.40 -36.83 -9.44
C THR A 130 -14.25 -35.84 -9.60
N THR A 131 -14.22 -34.79 -8.79
CA THR A 131 -13.19 -33.75 -8.82
C THR A 131 -12.34 -33.82 -7.54
N ALA A 132 -11.04 -33.64 -7.70
CA ALA A 132 -10.06 -33.75 -6.63
C ALA A 132 -9.84 -32.43 -5.86
N ASN A 133 -10.91 -31.71 -5.55
CA ASN A 133 -10.84 -30.43 -4.85
C ASN A 133 -10.90 -30.59 -3.33
N ILE A 134 -9.97 -29.94 -2.60
CA ILE A 134 -9.99 -29.90 -1.13
C ILE A 134 -11.29 -29.24 -0.63
N SER A 135 -11.79 -28.22 -1.33
CA SER A 135 -13.03 -27.51 -0.98
C SER A 135 -14.31 -28.38 -1.07
N THR A 136 -14.21 -29.56 -1.66
CA THR A 136 -15.33 -30.53 -1.75
C THR A 136 -15.09 -31.81 -0.93
N GLY A 137 -14.20 -31.76 0.04
CA GLY A 137 -13.87 -32.88 0.93
C GLY A 137 -12.70 -33.76 0.48
N GLY A 138 -12.03 -33.41 -0.63
CA GLY A 138 -10.81 -34.08 -1.10
C GLY A 138 -9.63 -33.92 -0.15
N THR A 139 -8.56 -34.67 -0.41
CA THR A 139 -7.30 -34.65 0.34
C THR A 139 -6.11 -34.39 -0.60
N ALA A 140 -4.94 -34.18 -0.04
CA ALA A 140 -3.71 -34.01 -0.82
C ALA A 140 -2.57 -34.84 -0.25
N ILE A 141 -1.70 -35.32 -1.14
CA ILE A 141 -0.47 -36.06 -0.80
C ILE A 141 0.71 -35.25 -1.34
N ASP A 142 1.72 -34.98 -0.52
CA ASP A 142 2.95 -34.31 -0.99
C ASP A 142 3.74 -35.24 -1.90
N ARG A 143 4.06 -34.77 -3.10
CA ARG A 143 4.86 -35.48 -4.13
C ARG A 143 6.07 -34.68 -4.59
N THR A 144 6.42 -33.64 -3.85
CA THR A 144 7.44 -32.67 -4.27
C THR A 144 8.80 -33.31 -4.55
N ASP A 145 9.24 -34.20 -3.65
CA ASP A 145 10.58 -34.83 -3.76
C ASP A 145 10.63 -35.97 -4.77
N GLU A 146 9.47 -36.39 -5.31
CA GLU A 146 9.35 -37.45 -6.30
C GLU A 146 9.37 -36.93 -7.76
N VAL A 147 9.36 -35.62 -7.95
CA VAL A 147 9.18 -34.99 -9.28
C VAL A 147 10.42 -35.22 -10.15
N HIS A 148 10.22 -35.78 -11.35
CA HIS A 148 11.29 -35.95 -12.31
C HIS A 148 11.90 -34.60 -12.76
N PRO A 149 13.23 -34.48 -12.93
CA PRO A 149 13.88 -33.22 -13.29
C PRO A 149 13.35 -32.57 -14.57
N GLU A 150 12.95 -33.34 -15.57
CA GLU A 150 12.33 -32.80 -16.78
C GLU A 150 10.96 -32.15 -16.51
N ASN A 151 10.19 -32.68 -15.58
CA ASN A 151 8.93 -32.11 -15.17
C ASN A 151 9.14 -30.82 -14.38
N VAL A 152 10.19 -30.76 -13.53
CA VAL A 152 10.61 -29.50 -12.86
C VAL A 152 10.88 -28.43 -13.89
N PHE A 153 11.75 -28.72 -14.88
CA PHE A 153 12.08 -27.81 -15.97
C PHE A 153 10.82 -27.36 -16.75
N LEU A 154 9.91 -28.30 -17.03
CA LEU A 154 8.67 -28.01 -17.74
C LEU A 154 7.79 -27.04 -16.99
N PHE A 155 7.54 -27.27 -15.69
CA PHE A 155 6.69 -26.41 -14.85
C PHE A 155 7.27 -25.00 -14.70
N GLU A 156 8.57 -24.87 -14.45
CA GLU A 156 9.26 -23.59 -14.36
C GLU A 156 9.19 -22.81 -15.68
N ARG A 157 9.40 -23.49 -16.81
CA ARG A 157 9.31 -22.92 -18.14
C ARG A 157 7.90 -22.41 -18.48
N ILE A 158 6.86 -23.14 -18.07
CA ILE A 158 5.45 -22.72 -18.27
C ILE A 158 5.16 -21.40 -17.56
N ALA A 159 5.49 -21.31 -16.26
CA ALA A 159 5.30 -20.08 -15.49
C ALA A 159 6.01 -18.90 -16.14
N LYS A 160 7.24 -19.11 -16.60
CA LYS A 160 8.05 -18.08 -17.28
C LYS A 160 7.47 -17.64 -18.63
N ILE A 161 6.95 -18.59 -19.45
CA ILE A 161 6.36 -18.27 -20.75
C ILE A 161 5.05 -17.49 -20.59
N ILE A 162 4.22 -17.87 -19.61
CA ILE A 162 2.95 -17.21 -19.34
C ILE A 162 3.17 -15.87 -18.62
N GLY A 163 4.31 -15.69 -17.92
CA GLY A 163 4.65 -14.46 -17.20
C GLY A 163 3.93 -14.34 -15.85
N LEU A 164 3.73 -15.46 -15.13
CA LEU A 164 3.13 -15.50 -13.81
C LEU A 164 4.20 -15.63 -12.72
N ASP A 165 4.18 -14.71 -11.77
CA ASP A 165 5.05 -14.77 -10.60
C ASP A 165 4.69 -15.92 -9.65
N VAL A 166 3.39 -16.24 -9.55
CA VAL A 166 2.85 -17.38 -8.82
C VAL A 166 1.90 -18.14 -9.75
N ALA A 167 2.20 -19.39 -10.01
CA ALA A 167 1.42 -20.23 -10.91
C ALA A 167 1.11 -21.59 -10.30
N GLY A 168 -0.13 -22.04 -10.42
CA GLY A 168 -0.54 -23.42 -10.15
C GLY A 168 -0.78 -24.17 -11.44
N VAL A 169 0.06 -25.14 -11.76
CA VAL A 169 -0.05 -25.96 -12.97
C VAL A 169 -0.80 -27.25 -12.62
N ASP A 170 -1.94 -27.47 -13.28
CA ASP A 170 -2.74 -28.68 -13.11
C ASP A 170 -2.33 -29.74 -14.14
N VAL A 171 -2.08 -30.93 -13.64
CA VAL A 171 -1.52 -32.04 -14.40
C VAL A 171 -2.35 -33.28 -14.17
N ILE A 172 -2.64 -34.04 -15.23
CA ILE A 172 -3.14 -35.41 -15.14
C ILE A 172 -2.04 -36.34 -15.65
N ALA A 173 -1.59 -37.26 -14.83
CA ALA A 173 -0.54 -38.23 -15.19
C ALA A 173 -0.64 -39.49 -14.33
N PRO A 174 -0.12 -40.63 -14.78
CA PRO A 174 0.02 -41.84 -13.94
C PRO A 174 0.89 -41.59 -12.68
N ASN A 175 1.94 -40.78 -12.83
CA ASN A 175 2.82 -40.32 -11.75
C ASN A 175 3.61 -39.09 -12.23
N VAL A 176 4.33 -38.43 -11.32
CA VAL A 176 5.19 -37.27 -11.64
C VAL A 176 6.68 -37.63 -11.57
N SER A 177 7.02 -38.86 -11.22
CA SER A 177 8.38 -39.36 -11.13
C SER A 177 8.98 -39.83 -12.46
N GLU A 178 8.17 -39.83 -13.52
CA GLU A 178 8.55 -40.05 -14.90
C GLU A 178 8.25 -38.82 -15.74
N PRO A 179 8.96 -38.59 -16.89
CA PRO A 179 8.66 -37.50 -17.78
C PRO A 179 7.21 -37.54 -18.30
N LEU A 180 6.47 -36.43 -18.15
CA LEU A 180 5.06 -36.34 -18.57
C LEU A 180 4.85 -36.64 -20.05
N GLY A 181 5.83 -36.30 -20.90
CA GLY A 181 5.78 -36.58 -22.34
C GLY A 181 5.85 -38.06 -22.70
N GLU A 182 6.42 -38.90 -21.84
CA GLU A 182 6.64 -40.31 -22.05
C GLU A 182 5.59 -41.20 -21.38
N ASN A 183 5.09 -40.81 -20.20
CA ASN A 183 4.13 -41.61 -19.44
C ASN A 183 2.66 -41.37 -19.83
N GLY A 184 2.39 -40.54 -20.83
CA GLY A 184 1.05 -40.22 -21.29
C GLY A 184 0.34 -39.16 -20.45
N GLY A 185 1.03 -38.51 -19.55
CA GLY A 185 0.53 -37.37 -18.79
C GLY A 185 0.45 -36.07 -19.60
N GLY A 186 -0.13 -35.06 -19.02
CA GLY A 186 -0.23 -33.74 -19.66
C GLY A 186 -0.76 -32.66 -18.74
N ILE A 187 -0.58 -31.42 -19.19
CA ILE A 187 -1.01 -30.22 -18.50
C ILE A 187 -2.43 -29.89 -18.91
N ILE A 188 -3.28 -29.62 -17.93
CA ILE A 188 -4.71 -29.32 -18.13
C ILE A 188 -4.95 -27.81 -18.14
N GLU A 189 -4.39 -27.09 -17.16
CA GLU A 189 -4.56 -25.64 -17.02
C GLU A 189 -3.45 -25.03 -16.19
N VAL A 190 -3.34 -23.68 -16.25
CA VAL A 190 -2.46 -22.89 -15.40
C VAL A 190 -3.27 -21.82 -14.70
N ASN A 191 -3.18 -21.80 -13.37
CA ASN A 191 -3.95 -20.92 -12.50
C ASN A 191 -3.08 -19.79 -11.95
N ALA A 192 -3.51 -18.53 -12.11
CA ALA A 192 -2.80 -17.34 -11.64
C ALA A 192 -2.92 -17.10 -10.12
N ALA A 193 -3.91 -17.71 -9.45
CA ALA A 193 -4.13 -17.57 -8.01
C ALA A 193 -4.35 -18.95 -7.35
N PRO A 194 -3.31 -19.79 -7.30
CA PRO A 194 -3.44 -21.15 -6.76
C PRO A 194 -3.63 -21.15 -5.25
N GLY A 195 -4.47 -22.05 -4.75
CA GLY A 195 -4.64 -22.27 -3.32
C GLY A 195 -3.43 -22.99 -2.73
N PHE A 196 -2.97 -22.57 -1.54
CA PHE A 196 -1.78 -23.13 -0.87
C PHE A 196 -2.06 -24.23 0.13
N ARG A 197 -3.31 -24.44 0.57
CA ARG A 197 -3.68 -25.38 1.64
C ARG A 197 -3.13 -26.79 1.41
N MET A 198 -3.22 -27.29 0.17
CA MET A 198 -2.76 -28.63 -0.18
C MET A 198 -1.26 -28.85 0.00
N HIS A 199 -0.48 -27.78 -0.12
CA HIS A 199 0.97 -27.81 0.05
C HIS A 199 1.40 -27.53 1.49
N LEU A 200 0.69 -26.60 2.17
CA LEU A 200 0.97 -26.24 3.57
C LEU A 200 0.65 -27.39 4.53
N SER A 201 -0.43 -28.12 4.28
CA SER A 201 -0.95 -29.15 5.17
C SER A 201 -1.53 -30.32 4.37
N PRO A 202 -0.70 -31.09 3.67
CA PRO A 202 -1.15 -32.29 2.98
C PRO A 202 -1.67 -33.32 3.99
N SER A 203 -2.53 -34.24 3.55
CA SER A 203 -3.01 -35.34 4.39
C SER A 203 -1.94 -36.39 4.64
N GLU A 204 -1.03 -36.55 3.68
CA GLU A 204 0.14 -37.46 3.70
C GLU A 204 1.36 -36.73 3.15
N GLY A 205 2.54 -37.05 3.68
CA GLY A 205 3.83 -36.45 3.30
C GLY A 205 4.17 -35.19 4.11
N ILE A 206 5.00 -34.31 3.56
CA ILE A 206 5.60 -33.16 4.26
C ILE A 206 4.83 -31.89 3.95
N GLY A 207 4.42 -31.15 4.98
CA GLY A 207 3.89 -29.80 4.81
C GLY A 207 5.00 -28.83 4.37
N ARG A 208 4.79 -28.13 3.25
CA ARG A 208 5.76 -27.20 2.66
C ARG A 208 5.37 -25.76 2.99
N ASN A 209 6.29 -24.97 3.56
CA ASN A 209 6.07 -23.54 3.82
C ASN A 209 6.14 -22.71 2.51
N VAL A 210 5.20 -22.95 1.62
CA VAL A 210 5.17 -22.31 0.29
C VAL A 210 4.93 -20.79 0.37
N ALA A 211 4.33 -20.31 1.47
CA ALA A 211 4.07 -18.89 1.68
C ALA A 211 5.36 -18.07 1.85
N GLU A 212 6.40 -18.67 2.45
CA GLU A 212 7.71 -18.04 2.62
C GLU A 212 8.31 -17.63 1.26
N HIS A 213 8.26 -18.50 0.28
CA HIS A 213 8.77 -18.22 -1.08
C HIS A 213 8.02 -17.05 -1.76
N VAL A 214 6.72 -16.92 -1.50
CA VAL A 214 5.94 -15.77 -2.01
C VAL A 214 6.33 -14.49 -1.29
N ILE A 215 6.51 -14.54 0.04
CA ILE A 215 6.95 -13.38 0.81
C ILE A 215 8.37 -12.96 0.41
N ASP A 216 9.29 -13.90 0.25
CA ASP A 216 10.68 -13.63 -0.18
C ASP A 216 10.74 -13.06 -1.60
N MET A 217 9.83 -13.48 -2.49
CA MET A 217 9.70 -12.91 -3.82
C MET A 217 9.23 -11.44 -3.77
N LEU A 218 8.21 -11.16 -2.94
CA LEU A 218 7.64 -9.81 -2.81
C LEU A 218 8.55 -8.87 -2.01
N PHE A 219 9.25 -9.41 -1.01
CA PHE A 219 10.13 -8.68 -0.10
C PHE A 219 11.46 -9.43 0.02
N PRO A 220 12.35 -9.32 -0.97
CA PRO A 220 13.61 -10.06 -0.96
C PRO A 220 14.39 -9.82 0.35
N PRO A 221 14.95 -10.86 0.98
CA PRO A 221 15.69 -10.74 2.22
C PRO A 221 16.78 -9.67 2.17
N GLY A 222 16.82 -8.78 3.16
CA GLY A 222 17.78 -7.67 3.24
C GLY A 222 17.39 -6.41 2.46
N THR A 223 16.30 -6.42 1.70
CA THR A 223 15.76 -5.21 1.08
C THR A 223 14.80 -4.48 2.03
N PRO A 224 14.75 -3.12 1.99
CA PRO A 224 13.77 -2.38 2.77
C PRO A 224 12.35 -2.72 2.31
N ALA A 225 11.54 -3.26 3.22
CA ALA A 225 10.13 -3.54 2.96
C ALA A 225 9.22 -2.30 3.11
N ARG A 226 9.83 -1.11 3.28
CA ARG A 226 9.13 0.11 3.60
C ARG A 226 9.86 1.32 3.03
N ILE A 227 9.11 2.23 2.42
CA ILE A 227 9.63 3.52 1.97
C ILE A 227 9.60 4.55 3.12
N PRO A 228 10.51 5.54 3.14
CA PRO A 228 10.46 6.66 4.07
C PRO A 228 9.19 7.49 3.91
N ILE A 229 8.60 7.90 5.04
CA ILE A 229 7.37 8.72 5.07
C ILE A 229 7.68 10.04 5.78
N PHE A 230 7.43 11.16 5.08
CA PHE A 230 7.36 12.50 5.64
C PHE A 230 5.88 12.87 5.82
N SER A 231 5.49 13.28 7.02
CA SER A 231 4.14 13.74 7.32
C SER A 231 4.20 15.19 7.80
N ILE A 232 3.51 16.09 7.10
CA ILE A 232 3.59 17.53 7.33
C ILE A 232 2.23 18.07 7.79
N THR A 233 2.19 18.68 8.97
CA THR A 233 0.99 19.32 9.52
C THR A 233 1.29 20.73 10.03
N GLY A 234 0.25 21.45 10.39
CA GLY A 234 0.28 22.83 10.89
C GLY A 234 -0.99 23.56 10.49
N THR A 235 -1.19 24.77 10.97
CA THR A 235 -2.26 25.64 10.49
C THR A 235 -1.90 26.19 9.11
N ASN A 236 -0.77 26.86 8.97
CA ASN A 236 -0.27 27.43 7.72
C ASN A 236 1.05 26.76 7.27
N GLY A 237 1.40 26.87 5.99
CA GLY A 237 2.67 26.44 5.43
C GLY A 237 2.73 24.98 4.98
N LYS A 238 1.75 24.11 5.30
CA LYS A 238 1.74 22.69 4.99
C LYS A 238 2.04 22.38 3.52
N THR A 239 1.20 22.89 2.61
CA THR A 239 1.29 22.62 1.17
C THR A 239 2.63 23.03 0.58
N THR A 240 3.08 24.26 0.91
CA THR A 240 4.37 24.79 0.43
C THR A 240 5.54 23.96 0.94
N THR A 241 5.54 23.61 2.23
CA THR A 241 6.60 22.77 2.84
C THR A 241 6.60 21.36 2.23
N THR A 242 5.42 20.75 2.04
CA THR A 242 5.28 19.43 1.39
C THR A 242 5.85 19.45 -0.03
N ARG A 243 5.48 20.45 -0.83
CA ARG A 243 5.96 20.58 -2.21
C ARG A 243 7.46 20.87 -2.29
N LEU A 244 7.99 21.70 -1.38
CA LEU A 244 9.41 21.99 -1.31
C LEU A 244 10.23 20.74 -0.92
N ILE A 245 9.81 19.98 0.09
CA ILE A 245 10.42 18.70 0.47
C ILE A 245 10.38 17.72 -0.73
N ALA A 246 9.23 17.59 -1.38
CA ALA A 246 9.09 16.73 -2.54
C ALA A 246 10.03 17.14 -3.69
N HIS A 247 10.20 18.44 -3.93
CA HIS A 247 11.11 18.95 -4.95
C HIS A 247 12.59 18.66 -4.60
N ILE A 248 13.01 18.90 -3.36
CA ILE A 248 14.37 18.59 -2.88
C ILE A 248 14.68 17.11 -3.07
N LEU A 249 13.74 16.23 -2.66
CA LEU A 249 13.92 14.78 -2.77
C LEU A 249 13.93 14.28 -4.22
N LYS A 250 13.13 14.89 -5.11
CA LYS A 250 13.18 14.58 -6.56
C LYS A 250 14.56 14.95 -7.15
N ASN A 251 15.09 16.14 -6.79
CA ASN A 251 16.40 16.57 -7.26
C ASN A 251 17.54 15.68 -6.74
N SER A 252 17.34 14.98 -5.62
CA SER A 252 18.27 13.96 -5.13
C SER A 252 18.07 12.58 -5.79
N GLY A 253 17.32 12.49 -6.90
CA GLY A 253 17.14 11.28 -7.71
C GLY A 253 16.08 10.30 -7.21
N ARG A 254 15.17 10.71 -6.31
CA ARG A 254 14.10 9.86 -5.77
C ARG A 254 12.81 9.99 -6.59
N THR A 255 12.09 8.88 -6.77
CA THR A 255 10.69 8.91 -7.20
C THR A 255 9.81 9.26 -6.01
N VAL A 256 9.33 10.50 -5.97
CA VAL A 256 8.54 11.01 -4.84
C VAL A 256 7.05 10.88 -5.12
N GLY A 257 6.33 10.22 -4.22
CA GLY A 257 4.88 10.32 -4.14
C GLY A 257 4.49 11.38 -3.10
N PHE A 258 3.60 12.32 -3.43
CA PHE A 258 3.20 13.33 -2.45
C PHE A 258 1.73 13.73 -2.58
N THR A 259 1.14 14.16 -1.46
CA THR A 259 -0.25 14.60 -1.36
C THR A 259 -0.33 16.03 -0.85
N THR A 260 -1.23 16.82 -1.42
CA THR A 260 -1.50 18.22 -1.04
C THR A 260 -2.99 18.54 -1.13
N THR A 261 -3.39 19.75 -0.74
CA THR A 261 -4.75 20.28 -0.94
C THR A 261 -5.15 20.40 -2.41
N ASP A 262 -4.21 20.34 -3.35
CA ASP A 262 -4.50 20.46 -4.79
C ASP A 262 -4.48 19.10 -5.50
N GLY A 263 -3.94 18.04 -4.89
CA GLY A 263 -3.91 16.73 -5.53
C GLY A 263 -2.94 15.74 -4.92
N THR A 264 -2.95 14.55 -5.51
CA THR A 264 -1.95 13.49 -5.30
C THR A 264 -1.06 13.39 -6.53
N TYR A 265 0.23 13.26 -6.31
CA TYR A 265 1.25 13.27 -7.34
C TYR A 265 2.22 12.09 -7.18
N ILE A 266 2.59 11.47 -8.30
CA ILE A 266 3.67 10.47 -8.37
C ILE A 266 4.70 10.99 -9.37
N GLY A 267 5.93 11.20 -8.90
CA GLY A 267 6.95 11.87 -9.70
C GLY A 267 6.48 13.26 -10.16
N ASN A 268 6.33 13.45 -11.47
CA ASN A 268 5.86 14.71 -12.07
C ASN A 268 4.39 14.67 -12.52
N GLN A 269 3.70 13.53 -12.32
CA GLN A 269 2.33 13.37 -12.76
C GLN A 269 1.33 13.61 -11.63
N GLN A 270 0.29 14.38 -11.90
CA GLN A 270 -0.87 14.51 -11.02
C GLN A 270 -1.82 13.34 -11.28
N ILE A 271 -2.03 12.51 -10.27
CA ILE A 271 -2.88 11.31 -10.34
C ILE A 271 -4.34 11.66 -10.02
N THR A 272 -4.53 12.50 -9.00
CA THR A 272 -5.86 12.99 -8.60
C THR A 272 -5.79 14.47 -8.32
N ALA A 273 -6.89 15.21 -8.61
CA ALA A 273 -7.04 16.61 -8.29
C ALA A 273 -7.94 16.82 -7.05
N GLY A 274 -7.84 18.00 -6.41
CA GLY A 274 -8.62 18.39 -5.25
C GLY A 274 -7.94 18.11 -3.92
N ASP A 275 -8.68 18.27 -2.80
CA ASP A 275 -8.13 18.09 -1.45
C ASP A 275 -7.79 16.62 -1.16
N ASN A 276 -6.50 16.33 -1.18
CA ASN A 276 -5.92 15.01 -0.99
C ASN A 276 -5.08 14.91 0.30
N THR A 277 -5.44 15.65 1.35
CA THR A 277 -4.71 15.70 2.62
C THR A 277 -5.14 14.64 3.65
N GLY A 278 -5.86 13.62 3.22
CA GLY A 278 -6.41 12.56 4.05
C GLY A 278 -5.76 11.19 3.86
N PRO A 279 -6.18 10.19 4.67
CA PRO A 279 -5.57 8.86 4.68
C PRO A 279 -5.75 8.06 3.38
N VAL A 280 -6.85 8.27 2.65
CA VAL A 280 -7.08 7.58 1.37
C VAL A 280 -6.01 7.95 0.34
N SER A 281 -5.70 9.26 0.23
CA SER A 281 -4.66 9.75 -0.67
C SER A 281 -3.26 9.33 -0.22
N ALA A 282 -3.02 9.28 1.09
CA ALA A 282 -1.79 8.73 1.65
C ALA A 282 -1.60 7.26 1.25
N GLN A 283 -2.65 6.44 1.38
CA GLN A 283 -2.61 5.02 0.97
C GLN A 283 -2.41 4.84 -0.54
N LEU A 284 -2.95 5.75 -1.38
CA LEU A 284 -2.72 5.70 -2.82
C LEU A 284 -1.22 5.85 -3.13
N VAL A 285 -0.55 6.81 -2.50
CA VAL A 285 0.90 6.99 -2.64
C VAL A 285 1.69 5.79 -2.09
N LEU A 286 1.31 5.30 -0.90
CA LEU A 286 2.03 4.21 -0.22
C LEU A 286 1.87 2.83 -0.88
N LYS A 287 0.84 2.65 -1.71
CA LYS A 287 0.62 1.41 -2.47
C LYS A 287 1.27 1.42 -3.85
N ASP A 288 1.77 2.56 -4.31
CA ASP A 288 2.43 2.66 -5.61
C ASP A 288 3.85 2.09 -5.54
N PRO A 289 4.14 0.99 -6.28
CA PRO A 289 5.43 0.31 -6.21
C PRO A 289 6.59 1.10 -6.83
N THR A 290 6.31 2.20 -7.52
CA THR A 290 7.33 3.05 -8.15
C THR A 290 7.82 4.15 -7.22
N VAL A 291 7.17 4.36 -6.07
CA VAL A 291 7.50 5.42 -5.12
C VAL A 291 8.63 4.99 -4.19
N ASP A 292 9.71 5.78 -4.15
CA ASP A 292 10.85 5.58 -3.25
C ASP A 292 10.68 6.30 -1.91
N VAL A 293 9.91 7.40 -1.88
CA VAL A 293 9.66 8.21 -0.67
C VAL A 293 8.30 8.90 -0.75
N ALA A 294 7.56 8.90 0.35
CA ALA A 294 6.26 9.55 0.46
C ALA A 294 6.35 10.86 1.24
N VAL A 295 5.75 11.95 0.71
CA VAL A 295 5.68 13.26 1.36
C VAL A 295 4.21 13.67 1.48
N LEU A 296 3.64 13.55 2.68
CA LEU A 296 2.20 13.56 2.89
C LEU A 296 1.77 14.82 3.66
N GLU A 297 1.05 15.72 3.01
CA GLU A 297 0.35 16.81 3.70
C GLU A 297 -0.77 16.19 4.55
N THR A 298 -0.77 16.48 5.85
CA THR A 298 -1.70 15.89 6.81
C THR A 298 -2.54 16.98 7.47
N ALA A 299 -3.74 17.18 6.98
CA ALA A 299 -4.65 18.20 7.49
C ALA A 299 -5.51 17.69 8.65
N ARG A 300 -5.94 18.65 9.51
CA ARG A 300 -6.83 18.40 10.64
C ARG A 300 -8.06 17.57 10.27
N GLY A 301 -8.71 17.92 9.15
CA GLY A 301 -9.95 17.26 8.71
C GLY A 301 -9.76 15.76 8.42
N GLY A 302 -8.62 15.38 7.83
CA GLY A 302 -8.24 13.99 7.58
C GLY A 302 -8.00 13.24 8.88
N ILE A 303 -7.18 13.82 9.79
CA ILE A 303 -6.85 13.21 11.08
C ILE A 303 -8.11 12.88 11.89
N ILE A 304 -9.04 13.84 12.01
CA ILE A 304 -10.26 13.66 12.82
C ILE A 304 -11.20 12.59 12.21
N ARG A 305 -11.30 12.55 10.88
CA ARG A 305 -12.24 11.63 10.22
C ARG A 305 -11.74 10.20 10.17
N SER A 306 -10.46 9.98 9.92
CA SER A 306 -9.96 8.66 9.52
C SER A 306 -8.49 8.41 9.87
N GLY A 307 -7.84 9.28 10.65
CA GLY A 307 -6.44 9.12 11.05
C GLY A 307 -5.43 9.46 9.94
N LEU A 308 -4.28 8.78 9.94
CA LEU A 308 -3.13 9.12 9.10
C LEU A 308 -3.02 8.28 7.80
N GLY A 309 -3.58 7.08 7.75
CA GLY A 309 -3.40 6.11 6.65
C GLY A 309 -2.07 5.34 6.70
N PHE A 310 -1.28 5.50 7.75
CA PHE A 310 -0.04 4.78 8.03
C PHE A 310 0.17 4.68 9.56
N ASP A 311 0.95 3.71 10.02
CA ASP A 311 1.18 3.46 11.45
C ASP A 311 2.20 4.43 12.04
N TYR A 312 3.32 4.65 11.36
CA TYR A 312 4.38 5.57 11.75
C TYR A 312 5.07 6.20 10.55
N CYS A 313 5.66 7.38 10.76
CA CYS A 313 6.47 8.09 9.77
C CYS A 313 7.94 8.19 10.23
N ASP A 314 8.81 8.48 9.28
CA ASP A 314 10.24 8.70 9.55
C ASP A 314 10.50 10.16 9.90
N ILE A 315 9.78 11.09 9.28
CA ILE A 315 9.88 12.52 9.53
C ILE A 315 8.47 13.09 9.76
N GLY A 316 8.22 13.62 10.94
CA GLY A 316 6.99 14.34 11.28
C GLY A 316 7.26 15.84 11.43
N VAL A 317 6.63 16.69 10.61
CA VAL A 317 6.83 18.15 10.62
C VAL A 317 5.60 18.84 11.17
N VAL A 318 5.78 19.72 12.16
CA VAL A 318 4.71 20.59 12.68
C VAL A 318 5.13 22.05 12.51
N MET A 319 4.38 22.76 11.63
CA MET A 319 4.73 24.13 11.25
C MET A 319 4.34 25.16 12.32
N ASN A 320 3.05 25.22 12.67
CA ASN A 320 2.49 26.19 13.60
C ASN A 320 1.08 25.80 14.03
N ILE A 321 0.61 26.40 15.13
CA ILE A 321 -0.78 26.32 15.64
C ILE A 321 -1.33 27.74 15.70
N ALA A 322 -2.33 28.04 14.91
CA ALA A 322 -3.05 29.31 14.94
C ALA A 322 -4.55 29.07 14.78
N ALA A 323 -5.36 30.05 15.16
CA ALA A 323 -6.82 29.97 15.08
C ALA A 323 -7.26 29.72 13.62
N ASP A 324 -7.82 28.56 13.38
CA ASP A 324 -8.35 28.13 12.09
C ASP A 324 -9.31 26.96 12.30
N HIS A 325 -10.52 27.04 11.72
CA HIS A 325 -11.58 26.04 11.87
C HIS A 325 -11.94 25.70 13.35
N LEU A 326 -11.79 26.64 14.27
CA LEU A 326 -12.25 26.46 15.65
C LEU A 326 -13.78 26.46 15.71
N GLY A 327 -14.35 25.72 16.67
CA GLY A 327 -15.81 25.52 16.78
C GLY A 327 -16.37 24.38 15.92
N LEU A 328 -15.53 23.66 15.17
CA LEU A 328 -15.96 22.54 14.33
C LEU A 328 -15.45 21.20 14.86
N LYS A 329 -16.33 20.18 14.95
CA LYS A 329 -16.00 18.81 15.36
C LYS A 329 -15.22 18.73 16.69
N ASP A 330 -15.75 19.39 17.71
CA ASP A 330 -15.21 19.40 19.09
C ASP A 330 -13.80 19.99 19.24
N VAL A 331 -13.33 20.75 18.27
CA VAL A 331 -12.08 21.51 18.34
C VAL A 331 -12.40 22.98 18.58
N ASN A 332 -12.40 23.41 19.84
CA ASN A 332 -12.85 24.73 20.23
C ASN A 332 -11.70 25.68 20.61
N THR A 333 -10.56 25.13 21.02
CA THR A 333 -9.39 25.87 21.51
C THR A 333 -8.15 25.58 20.67
N LEU A 334 -7.11 26.41 20.85
CA LEU A 334 -5.80 26.16 20.23
C LEU A 334 -5.15 24.88 20.78
N GLU A 335 -5.40 24.57 22.04
CA GLU A 335 -4.95 23.35 22.71
C GLU A 335 -5.60 22.10 22.08
N ASP A 336 -6.90 22.16 21.78
CA ASP A 336 -7.60 21.07 21.08
C ASP A 336 -7.00 20.88 19.67
N LEU A 337 -6.76 21.97 18.96
CA LEU A 337 -6.14 21.94 17.64
C LEU A 337 -4.71 21.37 17.72
N ALA A 338 -3.94 21.77 18.73
CA ALA A 338 -2.61 21.22 18.99
C ALA A 338 -2.67 19.72 19.30
N ARG A 339 -3.65 19.28 20.11
CA ARG A 339 -3.87 17.85 20.41
C ARG A 339 -4.14 17.04 19.15
N VAL A 340 -5.01 17.52 18.25
CA VAL A 340 -5.28 16.84 16.96
C VAL A 340 -4.02 16.77 16.11
N LYS A 341 -3.29 17.87 15.94
CA LYS A 341 -2.07 17.90 15.11
C LYS A 341 -0.91 17.13 15.73
N SER A 342 -0.91 16.92 17.07
CA SER A 342 0.13 16.15 17.75
C SER A 342 0.15 14.67 17.35
N VAL A 343 -0.86 14.16 16.68
CA VAL A 343 -0.88 12.81 16.11
C VAL A 343 0.30 12.61 15.15
N VAL A 344 0.69 13.65 14.39
CA VAL A 344 1.83 13.56 13.46
C VAL A 344 3.16 13.35 14.19
N PRO A 345 3.62 14.21 15.12
CA PRO A 345 4.87 13.96 15.82
C PRO A 345 4.84 12.73 16.73
N ARG A 346 3.66 12.30 17.23
CA ARG A 346 3.50 11.02 17.97
C ARG A 346 3.68 9.79 17.09
N SER A 347 3.36 9.88 15.80
CA SER A 347 3.56 8.79 14.85
C SER A 347 5.01 8.65 14.37
N VAL A 348 5.93 9.52 14.81
CA VAL A 348 7.34 9.41 14.44
C VAL A 348 7.96 8.16 15.05
N SER A 349 8.59 7.33 14.20
CA SER A 349 9.27 6.11 14.65
C SER A 349 10.42 6.41 15.62
N LYS A 350 10.80 5.45 16.46
CA LYS A 350 11.93 5.60 17.40
C LYS A 350 13.25 6.02 16.77
N LYS A 351 13.46 5.67 15.50
CA LYS A 351 14.64 6.06 14.72
C LYS A 351 14.44 7.37 13.94
N GLY A 352 13.20 7.82 13.79
CA GLY A 352 12.80 9.00 13.02
C GLY A 352 13.00 10.33 13.76
N TYR A 353 12.55 11.41 13.11
CA TYR A 353 12.71 12.77 13.60
C TYR A 353 11.39 13.56 13.58
N ALA A 354 11.07 14.22 14.70
CA ALA A 354 10.05 15.24 14.74
C ALA A 354 10.69 16.62 14.55
N VAL A 355 10.27 17.33 13.50
CA VAL A 355 10.71 18.68 13.14
C VAL A 355 9.68 19.68 13.70
N LEU A 356 10.05 20.40 14.73
CA LEU A 356 9.14 21.27 15.48
C LEU A 356 9.57 22.74 15.41
N ASN A 357 8.60 23.64 15.28
CA ASN A 357 8.82 25.08 15.38
C ASN A 357 9.13 25.47 16.83
N ALA A 358 10.32 26.06 17.06
CA ALA A 358 10.76 26.48 18.39
C ALA A 358 10.09 27.77 18.87
N GLU A 359 9.48 28.54 17.98
CA GLU A 359 8.83 29.81 18.29
C GLU A 359 7.36 29.64 18.71
N ASP A 360 6.76 28.51 18.38
CA ASP A 360 5.39 28.19 18.76
C ASP A 360 5.37 27.31 20.01
N PRO A 361 4.90 27.85 21.17
CA PRO A 361 4.92 27.11 22.42
C PRO A 361 4.09 25.83 22.40
N LEU A 362 2.95 25.82 21.67
CA LEU A 362 2.08 24.64 21.56
C LEU A 362 2.75 23.56 20.70
N VAL A 363 3.44 23.95 19.62
CA VAL A 363 4.23 23.03 18.80
C VAL A 363 5.42 22.48 19.58
N TYR A 364 6.20 23.36 20.25
CA TYR A 364 7.38 22.90 20.98
C TYR A 364 7.04 21.97 22.16
N LYS A 365 5.88 22.16 22.79
CA LYS A 365 5.39 21.27 23.87
C LYS A 365 5.16 19.84 23.35
N MET A 366 4.87 19.63 22.08
CA MET A 366 4.65 18.30 21.51
C MET A 366 5.89 17.40 21.58
N LYS A 367 7.09 17.95 21.84
CA LYS A 367 8.31 17.15 22.08
C LYS A 367 8.15 16.07 23.14
N GLU A 368 7.25 16.29 24.10
CA GLU A 368 6.96 15.36 25.21
C GLU A 368 6.18 14.11 24.75
N LEU A 369 5.64 14.14 23.55
CA LEU A 369 4.82 13.09 22.96
C LEU A 369 5.58 12.29 21.89
N VAL A 370 6.86 12.59 21.66
CA VAL A 370 7.66 12.02 20.56
C VAL A 370 8.55 10.89 21.09
N ASP A 371 8.36 9.68 20.57
CA ASP A 371 9.25 8.55 20.86
C ASP A 371 10.58 8.62 20.08
N GLY A 372 10.59 9.32 18.97
CA GLY A 372 11.76 9.52 18.12
C GLY A 372 12.66 10.68 18.56
N LYS A 373 13.49 11.15 17.65
CA LYS A 373 14.38 12.28 17.88
C LYS A 373 13.67 13.59 17.56
N VAL A 374 13.85 14.61 18.40
CA VAL A 374 13.31 15.95 18.16
C VAL A 374 14.39 16.85 17.57
N VAL A 375 14.04 17.60 16.50
CA VAL A 375 14.84 18.69 15.93
C VAL A 375 13.97 19.94 15.79
N CYS A 376 14.55 21.12 15.83
CA CYS A 376 13.78 22.35 15.86
C CYS A 376 14.28 23.37 14.83
N PHE A 377 13.34 24.17 14.31
CA PHE A 377 13.67 25.33 13.49
C PHE A 377 13.17 26.63 14.13
N SER A 378 13.81 27.76 13.79
CA SER A 378 13.45 29.10 14.26
C SER A 378 13.91 30.17 13.28
N MET A 379 13.13 31.24 13.14
CA MET A 379 13.53 32.48 12.47
C MET A 379 14.54 33.28 13.28
N ASP A 380 14.58 33.08 14.60
CA ASP A 380 15.51 33.74 15.51
C ASP A 380 16.63 32.79 15.96
N GLU A 381 17.86 33.07 15.53
CA GLU A 381 19.06 32.34 15.95
C GLU A 381 19.32 32.42 17.46
N ASN A 382 18.80 33.46 18.11
CA ASN A 382 18.92 33.71 19.53
C ASN A 382 17.82 33.05 20.38
N ASN A 383 16.86 32.37 19.75
CA ASN A 383 15.79 31.68 20.45
C ASN A 383 16.31 30.81 21.60
N PRO A 384 15.79 30.95 22.82
CA PRO A 384 16.29 30.21 24.01
C PRO A 384 16.24 28.69 23.87
N VAL A 385 15.27 28.17 23.07
CA VAL A 385 15.18 26.73 22.80
C VAL A 385 16.35 26.32 21.90
N ILE A 386 16.65 27.08 20.85
CA ILE A 386 17.76 26.80 19.93
C ILE A 386 19.11 26.83 20.66
N LYS A 387 19.34 27.84 21.49
CA LYS A 387 20.59 27.94 22.28
C LYS A 387 20.82 26.73 23.18
N ARG A 388 19.80 26.35 23.99
CA ARG A 388 19.87 25.16 24.87
C ARG A 388 20.06 23.84 24.05
N ARG A 389 19.53 23.78 22.85
CA ARG A 389 19.70 22.61 21.98
C ARG A 389 21.12 22.54 21.41
N ALA A 390 21.67 23.68 20.98
CA ALA A 390 23.06 23.78 20.51
C ALA A 390 24.05 23.38 21.61
N GLU A 391 23.87 23.84 22.86
CA GLU A 391 24.69 23.44 24.03
C GLU A 391 24.69 21.92 24.24
N ARG A 392 23.60 21.24 23.92
CA ARG A 392 23.46 19.77 24.02
C ARG A 392 23.86 19.02 22.74
N GLY A 393 24.48 19.69 21.78
CA GLY A 393 24.90 19.08 20.51
C GLY A 393 23.75 18.62 19.61
N ARG A 394 22.52 19.14 19.82
CA ARG A 394 21.33 18.77 19.05
C ARG A 394 21.24 19.57 17.75
N VAL A 395 20.71 18.93 16.71
CA VAL A 395 20.50 19.56 15.39
C VAL A 395 19.34 20.55 15.45
N SER A 396 19.51 21.70 14.78
CA SER A 396 18.49 22.73 14.57
C SER A 396 18.72 23.44 13.23
N CYS A 397 17.71 24.12 12.69
CA CYS A 397 17.84 24.99 11.53
C CYS A 397 17.36 26.41 11.90
N VAL A 398 18.13 27.42 11.54
CA VAL A 398 17.83 28.80 11.87
C VAL A 398 18.02 29.73 10.69
N TYR A 399 17.30 30.87 10.74
CA TYR A 399 17.58 32.00 9.89
C TYR A 399 18.62 32.90 10.58
N GLU A 400 19.81 33.00 10.02
CA GLU A 400 20.93 33.68 10.61
C GLU A 400 21.63 34.58 9.59
N ASN A 401 21.68 35.87 9.86
CA ASN A 401 22.36 36.84 8.97
C ASN A 401 21.98 36.71 7.48
N GLY A 402 20.71 36.46 7.22
CA GLY A 402 20.17 36.27 5.86
C GLY A 402 20.36 34.87 5.28
N TYR A 403 20.88 33.92 6.05
CA TYR A 403 21.12 32.53 5.60
C TYR A 403 20.23 31.52 6.31
N VAL A 404 19.83 30.51 5.57
CA VAL A 404 19.32 29.24 6.10
C VAL A 404 20.52 28.44 6.62
N THR A 405 20.58 28.23 7.92
CA THR A 405 21.76 27.68 8.59
C THR A 405 21.41 26.45 9.42
N ILE A 406 22.11 25.33 9.24
CA ILE A 406 22.03 24.15 10.10
C ILE A 406 23.05 24.27 11.23
N LEU A 407 22.62 24.02 12.46
CA LEU A 407 23.42 24.03 13.69
C LEU A 407 23.45 22.64 14.32
N LYS A 408 24.65 22.21 14.81
CA LYS A 408 24.82 21.01 15.64
C LYS A 408 25.95 21.23 16.64
N GLY A 409 25.62 21.62 17.84
CA GLY A 409 26.64 22.03 18.81
C GLY A 409 27.38 23.27 18.34
N LYS A 410 28.71 23.16 18.27
CA LYS A 410 29.58 24.22 17.71
C LYS A 410 29.69 24.15 16.17
N TRP A 411 29.27 23.06 15.56
CA TRP A 411 29.27 22.91 14.12
C TRP A 411 28.12 23.68 13.50
N LYS A 412 28.42 24.39 12.42
CA LYS A 412 27.49 25.28 11.75
C LYS A 412 27.77 25.26 10.27
N VAL A 413 26.70 25.12 9.46
CA VAL A 413 26.81 25.23 8.01
C VAL A 413 25.69 26.09 7.44
N ARG A 414 26.07 27.10 6.69
CA ARG A 414 25.14 27.90 5.87
C ARG A 414 24.78 27.12 4.63
N ILE A 415 23.50 26.81 4.49
CA ILE A 415 22.98 26.08 3.34
C ILE A 415 22.88 27.02 2.17
N GLU A 416 22.05 28.08 2.27
CA GLU A 416 21.85 29.03 1.20
C GLU A 416 21.40 30.40 1.76
N LYS A 417 21.68 31.48 1.02
CA LYS A 417 21.17 32.80 1.33
C LYS A 417 19.71 32.91 0.93
N ALA A 418 18.87 33.44 1.81
CA ALA A 418 17.44 33.57 1.53
C ALA A 418 17.16 34.35 0.25
N THR A 419 17.98 35.35 -0.07
CA THR A 419 17.85 36.14 -1.31
C THR A 419 18.03 35.31 -2.60
N ASN A 420 18.68 34.16 -2.53
CA ASN A 420 18.91 33.26 -3.65
C ASN A 420 17.82 32.17 -3.76
N ILE A 421 16.91 32.10 -2.80
CA ILE A 421 15.82 31.13 -2.77
C ILE A 421 14.56 31.80 -3.37
N PRO A 422 14.12 31.45 -4.58
CA PRO A 422 13.04 32.13 -5.27
C PRO A 422 11.74 32.20 -4.44
N LEU A 423 11.42 31.12 -3.71
CA LEU A 423 10.26 31.02 -2.83
C LEU A 423 10.16 32.13 -1.78
N THR A 424 11.29 32.71 -1.36
CA THR A 424 11.33 33.72 -0.29
C THR A 424 11.16 35.16 -0.82
N TYR A 425 11.09 35.34 -2.14
CA TYR A 425 11.00 36.67 -2.77
C TYR A 425 12.08 37.64 -2.29
N GLY A 426 13.32 37.17 -2.33
CA GLY A 426 14.49 37.95 -1.87
C GLY A 426 14.58 38.07 -0.34
N GLY A 427 13.95 37.13 0.40
CA GLY A 427 13.90 37.11 1.86
C GLY A 427 12.78 37.99 2.46
N ARG A 428 11.96 38.63 1.62
CA ARG A 428 10.86 39.53 2.08
C ARG A 428 9.66 38.75 2.63
N ALA A 429 9.39 37.55 2.12
CA ALA A 429 8.31 36.67 2.57
C ALA A 429 8.78 35.82 3.76
N GLU A 430 8.77 36.38 4.97
CA GLU A 430 9.31 35.71 6.18
C GLU A 430 8.62 34.38 6.46
N PHE A 431 7.31 34.27 6.29
CA PHE A 431 6.58 33.00 6.44
C PHE A 431 7.00 31.94 5.42
N MET A 432 7.50 32.34 4.25
CA MET A 432 8.11 31.41 3.29
C MET A 432 9.52 30.99 3.72
N VAL A 433 10.30 31.90 4.33
CA VAL A 433 11.58 31.54 4.96
C VAL A 433 11.36 30.47 6.05
N GLN A 434 10.31 30.63 6.87
CA GLN A 434 9.94 29.63 7.89
C GLN A 434 9.63 28.25 7.27
N ASN A 435 8.92 28.21 6.13
CA ASN A 435 8.66 26.97 5.39
C ASN A 435 9.98 26.35 4.87
N VAL A 436 10.90 27.19 4.39
CA VAL A 436 12.23 26.76 3.92
C VAL A 436 13.05 26.15 5.06
N LEU A 437 13.06 26.76 6.25
CA LEU A 437 13.77 26.22 7.42
C LEU A 437 13.27 24.82 7.79
N ALA A 438 11.95 24.66 7.84
CA ALA A 438 11.32 23.37 8.17
C ALA A 438 11.65 22.28 7.11
N ALA A 439 11.52 22.60 5.82
CA ALA A 439 11.81 21.69 4.72
C ALA A 439 13.31 21.31 4.68
N THR A 440 14.19 22.30 4.82
CA THR A 440 15.65 22.08 4.87
C THR A 440 16.03 21.15 6.01
N LEU A 441 15.51 21.40 7.22
CA LEU A 441 15.79 20.56 8.39
C LEU A 441 15.25 19.15 8.22
N ALA A 442 14.04 18.99 7.70
CA ALA A 442 13.43 17.69 7.44
C ALA A 442 14.27 16.85 6.45
N CYS A 443 14.68 17.44 5.33
CA CYS A 443 15.50 16.78 4.33
C CYS A 443 16.93 16.49 4.86
N PHE A 444 17.53 17.43 5.61
CA PHE A 444 18.86 17.26 6.20
C PHE A 444 18.92 16.07 7.17
N VAL A 445 17.95 15.95 8.09
CA VAL A 445 17.95 14.83 9.05
C VAL A 445 17.57 13.50 8.42
N HIS A 446 16.94 13.53 7.24
CA HIS A 446 16.72 12.33 6.42
C HIS A 446 17.99 11.87 5.71
N GLY A 447 19.02 12.73 5.58
CA GLY A 447 20.29 12.40 4.95
C GLY A 447 20.48 12.94 3.53
N VAL A 448 19.67 13.93 3.12
CA VAL A 448 19.90 14.65 1.85
C VAL A 448 21.21 15.44 1.95
N SER A 449 22.02 15.40 0.90
CA SER A 449 23.30 16.09 0.86
C SER A 449 23.13 17.62 0.91
N ILE A 450 24.16 18.35 1.37
CA ILE A 450 24.13 19.82 1.41
C ILE A 450 23.99 20.40 0.00
N GLU A 451 24.63 19.77 -0.97
CA GLU A 451 24.57 20.16 -2.38
C GLU A 451 23.16 20.00 -2.94
N ASP A 452 22.50 18.87 -2.70
CA ASP A 452 21.13 18.63 -3.12
C ASP A 452 20.14 19.58 -2.43
N LEU A 453 20.37 19.92 -1.16
CA LEU A 453 19.60 20.95 -0.46
C LEU A 453 19.72 22.30 -1.15
N ARG A 454 20.94 22.74 -1.49
CA ARG A 454 21.18 24.00 -2.21
C ARG A 454 20.49 24.02 -3.57
N VAL A 455 20.68 22.98 -4.36
CA VAL A 455 20.03 22.84 -5.67
C VAL A 455 18.52 22.89 -5.52
N GLY A 456 17.95 22.08 -4.62
CA GLY A 456 16.52 22.03 -4.40
C GLY A 456 15.92 23.37 -3.94
N LEU A 457 16.62 24.12 -3.07
CA LEU A 457 16.15 25.42 -2.60
C LEU A 457 16.22 26.50 -3.68
N THR A 458 17.27 26.52 -4.51
CA THR A 458 17.48 27.54 -5.54
C THR A 458 16.71 27.29 -6.84
N THR A 459 16.27 26.06 -7.08
CA THR A 459 15.49 25.69 -8.27
C THR A 459 13.97 25.60 -8.02
N PHE A 460 13.51 25.74 -6.78
CA PHE A 460 12.09 25.75 -6.46
C PHE A 460 11.48 27.14 -6.72
N ASN A 461 10.74 27.28 -7.80
CA ASN A 461 10.13 28.53 -8.20
C ASN A 461 8.72 28.67 -7.62
N ALA A 462 8.44 29.82 -7.02
CA ALA A 462 7.09 30.17 -6.53
C ALA A 462 6.19 30.57 -7.72
N GLY A 463 5.60 29.60 -8.37
CA GLY A 463 4.71 29.81 -9.51
C GLY A 463 3.50 28.88 -9.48
N THR A 464 2.53 29.12 -10.36
CA THR A 464 1.27 28.35 -10.42
C THR A 464 1.50 26.85 -10.63
N ALA A 465 2.61 26.45 -11.26
CA ALA A 465 2.95 25.05 -11.46
C ALA A 465 3.47 24.38 -10.17
N GLN A 466 4.29 25.06 -9.37
CA GLN A 466 4.93 24.47 -8.18
C GLN A 466 4.21 24.81 -6.88
N THR A 467 3.57 25.98 -6.78
CA THR A 467 2.85 26.43 -5.59
C THR A 467 1.52 27.10 -5.97
N PRO A 468 0.55 26.36 -6.56
CA PRO A 468 -0.70 26.96 -7.00
C PRO A 468 -1.42 27.66 -5.84
N GLY A 469 -1.82 28.95 -6.06
CA GLY A 469 -2.50 29.77 -5.07
C GLY A 469 -1.66 30.14 -3.83
N ARG A 470 -0.34 30.13 -3.92
CA ARG A 470 0.57 30.52 -2.83
C ARG A 470 1.59 31.52 -3.34
N LEU A 471 1.34 32.83 -3.08
CA LEU A 471 2.12 33.97 -3.56
C LEU A 471 2.39 33.90 -5.09
N ASN A 472 1.37 33.67 -5.90
CA ASN A 472 1.54 33.62 -7.34
C ASN A 472 1.38 35.03 -7.95
N PHE A 473 2.41 35.52 -8.59
CA PHE A 473 2.40 36.77 -9.32
C PHE A 473 2.01 36.55 -10.78
N VAL A 474 1.10 37.37 -11.27
CA VAL A 474 0.66 37.39 -12.67
C VAL A 474 0.62 38.85 -13.14
N GLU A 475 1.30 39.15 -14.23
CA GLU A 475 1.24 40.48 -14.87
C GLU A 475 0.04 40.56 -15.81
N VAL A 476 -0.79 41.58 -15.63
CA VAL A 476 -1.99 41.85 -16.46
C VAL A 476 -1.92 43.31 -16.89
N GLY A 477 -1.39 43.57 -18.07
CA GLY A 477 -1.09 44.94 -18.52
C GLY A 477 -0.10 45.60 -17.58
N ASP A 478 -0.46 46.78 -17.04
CA ASP A 478 0.40 47.53 -16.09
C ASP A 478 0.14 47.18 -14.63
N VAL A 479 -0.65 46.14 -14.37
CA VAL A 479 -1.01 45.69 -13.01
C VAL A 479 -0.39 44.36 -12.69
N THR A 480 0.29 44.27 -11.55
CA THR A 480 0.75 43.01 -10.96
C THR A 480 -0.35 42.45 -10.06
N VAL A 481 -0.87 41.29 -10.39
CA VAL A 481 -1.85 40.52 -9.58
C VAL A 481 -1.12 39.51 -8.73
N LEU A 482 -1.31 39.60 -7.40
CA LEU A 482 -0.82 38.60 -6.43
C LEU A 482 -1.98 37.73 -5.97
N MET A 483 -1.88 36.43 -6.21
CA MET A 483 -2.84 35.43 -5.74
C MET A 483 -2.27 34.64 -4.57
N ASP A 484 -3.02 34.60 -3.46
CA ASP A 484 -2.69 33.79 -2.30
C ASP A 484 -3.95 33.18 -1.65
N TYR A 485 -3.80 32.04 -1.03
CA TYR A 485 -4.88 31.31 -0.34
C TYR A 485 -4.97 31.67 1.16
N ALA A 486 -4.52 32.85 1.57
CA ALA A 486 -4.67 33.29 2.96
C ALA A 486 -6.15 33.29 3.38
N HIS A 487 -6.51 32.45 4.35
CA HIS A 487 -7.90 32.19 4.74
C HIS A 487 -8.11 32.24 6.26
N ASN A 488 -7.11 32.66 7.01
CA ASN A 488 -7.16 32.86 8.46
C ASN A 488 -6.36 34.09 8.87
N PRO A 489 -6.60 34.67 10.06
CA PRO A 489 -5.94 35.90 10.49
C PRO A 489 -4.40 35.85 10.47
N ALA A 490 -3.81 34.72 10.89
CA ALA A 490 -2.35 34.57 10.89
C ALA A 490 -1.76 34.56 9.48
N GLY A 491 -2.41 33.87 8.52
CA GLY A 491 -2.00 33.87 7.11
C GLY A 491 -2.13 35.26 6.48
N LEU A 492 -3.23 35.97 6.76
CA LEU A 492 -3.45 37.32 6.22
C LEU A 492 -2.43 38.32 6.78
N ARG A 493 -2.07 38.25 8.09
CA ARG A 493 -1.01 39.11 8.66
C ARG A 493 0.33 38.89 7.96
N GLY A 494 0.72 37.63 7.72
CA GLY A 494 1.96 37.32 7.00
C GLY A 494 1.94 37.86 5.57
N LEU A 495 0.79 37.76 4.89
CA LEU A 495 0.61 38.31 3.54
C LEU A 495 0.66 39.85 3.55
N ALA A 496 -0.02 40.51 4.50
CA ALA A 496 0.00 41.96 4.65
C ALA A 496 1.40 42.51 4.93
N ASP A 497 2.16 41.85 5.83
CA ASP A 497 3.57 42.17 6.08
C ASP A 497 4.41 42.04 4.81
N PHE A 498 4.24 40.98 4.05
CA PHE A 498 4.93 40.80 2.78
C PHE A 498 4.58 41.90 1.77
N ILE A 499 3.29 42.19 1.58
CA ILE A 499 2.82 43.25 0.64
C ILE A 499 3.40 44.62 1.03
N SER A 500 3.47 44.95 2.32
CA SER A 500 4.04 46.20 2.82
C SER A 500 5.52 46.41 2.44
N LYS A 501 6.24 45.30 2.17
CA LYS A 501 7.64 45.31 1.74
C LYS A 501 7.83 45.38 0.23
N LEU A 502 6.72 45.38 -0.56
CA LEU A 502 6.77 45.50 -2.01
C LEU A 502 6.97 46.97 -2.42
N PRO A 503 7.66 47.24 -3.54
CA PRO A 503 8.00 48.59 -3.97
C PRO A 503 6.81 49.36 -4.58
N ASN A 504 5.62 48.77 -4.67
CA ASN A 504 4.45 49.35 -5.32
C ASN A 504 3.87 50.50 -4.50
N LYS A 505 3.45 51.57 -5.18
CA LYS A 505 2.90 52.79 -4.56
C LYS A 505 1.45 52.59 -4.05
N TYR A 506 0.66 51.80 -4.73
CA TYR A 506 -0.72 51.50 -4.41
C TYR A 506 -0.96 50.00 -4.34
N HIS A 507 -1.77 49.58 -3.38
CA HIS A 507 -2.19 48.19 -3.23
C HIS A 507 -3.73 48.15 -3.13
N THR A 508 -4.36 47.29 -3.93
CA THR A 508 -5.78 46.98 -3.81
C THR A 508 -5.89 45.52 -3.37
N VAL A 509 -6.61 45.28 -2.28
CA VAL A 509 -6.76 43.92 -1.72
C VAL A 509 -8.20 43.46 -1.90
N VAL A 510 -8.38 42.28 -2.52
CA VAL A 510 -9.68 41.62 -2.64
C VAL A 510 -9.68 40.45 -1.68
N LEU A 511 -10.52 40.51 -0.66
CA LEU A 511 -10.63 39.46 0.37
C LEU A 511 -11.94 38.70 0.21
N ASN A 512 -11.89 37.40 0.39
CA ASN A 512 -13.07 36.56 0.51
C ASN A 512 -12.98 35.75 1.82
N GLY A 513 -14.00 35.97 2.69
CA GLY A 513 -14.12 35.20 3.94
C GLY A 513 -14.67 33.79 3.68
N THR A 514 -14.11 32.78 4.34
CA THR A 514 -14.66 31.42 4.30
C THR A 514 -15.84 31.31 5.25
N GLY A 515 -16.97 30.78 4.77
CA GLY A 515 -18.24 30.75 5.51
C GLY A 515 -18.31 29.78 6.70
N ASP A 516 -17.27 28.98 6.92
CA ASP A 516 -17.18 27.98 8.01
C ASP A 516 -16.31 28.47 9.19
N ARG A 517 -16.22 29.80 9.39
CA ARG A 517 -15.44 30.44 10.47
C ARG A 517 -16.36 31.06 11.52
N ARG A 518 -15.84 31.19 12.75
CA ARG A 518 -16.53 31.93 13.82
C ARG A 518 -16.59 33.43 13.46
N ASP A 519 -17.65 34.11 13.89
CA ASP A 519 -17.83 35.54 13.66
C ASP A 519 -16.63 36.38 14.15
N ASP A 520 -16.02 35.99 15.28
CA ASP A 520 -14.86 36.69 15.82
C ASP A 520 -13.62 36.54 14.91
N ASP A 521 -13.41 35.36 14.33
CA ASP A 521 -12.32 35.13 13.39
C ASP A 521 -12.54 35.94 12.09
N ILE A 522 -13.78 36.03 11.63
CA ILE A 522 -14.16 36.87 10.45
C ILE A 522 -13.97 38.36 10.75
N ARG A 523 -14.38 38.83 11.94
CA ARG A 523 -14.16 40.23 12.36
C ARG A 523 -12.68 40.57 12.47
N GLU A 524 -11.88 39.65 13.04
CA GLU A 524 -10.43 39.83 13.12
C GLU A 524 -9.78 39.87 11.73
N PHE A 525 -10.22 38.99 10.81
CA PHE A 525 -9.76 38.96 9.43
C PHE A 525 -10.03 40.29 8.71
N GLY A 526 -11.19 40.92 8.95
CA GLY A 526 -11.53 42.20 8.37
C GLY A 526 -10.83 43.41 8.99
N LYS A 527 -10.18 43.30 10.16
CA LYS A 527 -9.42 44.36 10.81
C LYS A 527 -7.96 44.44 10.39
N ILE A 528 -7.41 43.36 9.83
CA ILE A 528 -6.03 43.25 9.34
C ILE A 528 -5.90 44.03 8.03
#